data_035274babfc8fd808ca13d86a935cb0c
#
_entry.id   035274babfc8fd808ca13d86a935cb0c
#
_cell.length_a   1.000
_cell.length_b   1.000
_cell.length_c   1.000
_cell.angle_alpha   90.00
_cell.angle_beta   90.00
_cell.angle_gamma   90.00
#
_symmetry.space_group_name_H-M   'P 1'
#
loop_
_entity.id
_entity.type
_entity.pdbx_description
1 polymer ?
#
loop_
_entity_poly.entity_id
_entity_poly.type
_entity_poly.pdbx_seq_one_letter_code
_entity_poly.pdbx_strand_id
1 'polypeptide(L)'
;MSNQNVKAAQKYLNAMFGGHKDWVKLDEDGKTGTAVMQGIIRAFQIQNGISTITGTVGPLTINTMKKLAIITKMDPNDTPQVNVCLIQCALFCKGYAAGGITGIYYTSGVNAVKKMQENAGLEVTGKIDWKVWSGLLSLNWFTKVSGGDSNIVLIQQQLNSDWSDVIGVGPCDGIASRQTILSLVGALQAAEGVTTELITDLNSVNFGDATTNAFPGTLQNGQNSTKYVPFNKIAQYGLYFNGYNPGRFDGVFDSTTESKVSEFQEFYGLTGIGLVTKGKVNVSTMKSLLTSKGDTNRAAKACDCATVLNKQQALDIKNAGYTHVGRYLTGSVGKEHTPKYLTSTEVKNIENAGLSVFPIYQDGGYELNYFKDPSQGSVDAQTAILAAERIGIPSGTTIYFAVDFDCYSYQIDTFIIPYFEQIHMIFFSSTNDKNYKVGIYAPRYVCTKVYEAGLASKSFVADMSTGFSCNLGYSMPKNWAFDQFCELNSFSSSPSFPLDKDAYSGRDTGFKKFDAVSTKTDEEIAQENLRAKVKIARNQYVYNVMEPLGYLNKIMDVGVEYDKEISLGTMMSPQGAIDISTKISTSLESSTCLLYTSPSPRDRQKS
;
A
#
# COMPACT_ATOMS: atom_id res chain seq x y z
N MET A 1 -24.30 -15.90 -9.01
CA MET A 1 -25.14 -17.06 -9.40
C MET A 1 -24.51 -18.31 -8.79
N SER A 2 -25.34 -19.27 -8.33
CA SER A 2 -24.89 -20.56 -7.79
C SER A 2 -24.44 -21.47 -8.92
N ASN A 3 -23.30 -22.14 -8.78
CA ASN A 3 -22.78 -23.12 -9.75
C ASN A 3 -23.07 -24.54 -9.24
N GLN A 4 -23.80 -25.32 -10.00
CA GLN A 4 -24.23 -26.68 -9.59
C GLN A 4 -23.05 -27.64 -9.41
N ASN A 5 -21.96 -27.48 -10.20
CA ASN A 5 -20.76 -28.31 -10.06
C ASN A 5 -20.00 -28.00 -8.77
N VAL A 6 -19.91 -26.70 -8.41
CA VAL A 6 -19.33 -26.27 -7.13
C VAL A 6 -20.18 -26.77 -5.96
N LYS A 7 -21.51 -26.70 -6.07
CA LYS A 7 -22.44 -27.27 -5.06
C LYS A 7 -22.27 -28.78 -4.90
N ALA A 8 -22.08 -29.49 -6.00
CA ALA A 8 -21.80 -30.94 -5.97
C ALA A 8 -20.45 -31.21 -5.27
N ALA A 9 -19.42 -30.39 -5.51
CA ALA A 9 -18.15 -30.51 -4.82
C ALA A 9 -18.28 -30.25 -3.31
N GLN A 10 -19.00 -29.20 -2.89
CA GLN A 10 -19.26 -28.89 -1.48
C GLN A 10 -19.99 -30.08 -0.78
N LYS A 11 -21.03 -30.66 -1.42
CA LYS A 11 -21.74 -31.81 -0.90
C LYS A 11 -20.85 -33.05 -0.79
N TYR A 12 -20.07 -33.37 -1.82
CA TYR A 12 -19.14 -34.49 -1.79
C TYR A 12 -18.15 -34.36 -0.65
N LEU A 13 -17.52 -33.18 -0.49
CA LEU A 13 -16.53 -32.91 0.55
C LEU A 13 -17.13 -33.04 1.96
N ASN A 14 -18.35 -32.51 2.20
CA ASN A 14 -19.04 -32.66 3.47
C ASN A 14 -19.42 -34.12 3.77
N ALA A 15 -19.88 -34.85 2.78
CA ALA A 15 -20.24 -36.25 2.94
C ALA A 15 -19.05 -37.17 3.23
N MET A 16 -17.92 -36.91 2.53
CA MET A 16 -16.73 -37.76 2.62
C MET A 16 -15.89 -37.48 3.88
N PHE A 17 -15.75 -36.21 4.26
CA PHE A 17 -14.84 -35.78 5.32
C PHE A 17 -15.54 -35.27 6.57
N GLY A 18 -16.88 -35.13 6.56
CA GLY A 18 -17.67 -34.53 7.64
C GLY A 18 -17.55 -35.24 9.00
N GLY A 19 -17.13 -36.50 9.02
CA GLY A 19 -16.85 -37.26 10.25
C GLY A 19 -15.46 -37.04 10.85
N HIS A 20 -14.57 -36.33 10.15
CA HIS A 20 -13.22 -36.09 10.66
C HIS A 20 -13.21 -34.90 11.65
N LYS A 21 -12.49 -35.03 12.78
CA LYS A 21 -12.44 -34.04 13.85
C LYS A 21 -11.99 -32.65 13.41
N ASP A 22 -11.12 -32.57 12.42
CA ASP A 22 -10.54 -31.31 11.90
C ASP A 22 -11.30 -30.79 10.67
N TRP A 23 -12.43 -31.42 10.30
CA TRP A 23 -13.24 -30.96 9.21
C TRP A 23 -14.08 -29.74 9.61
N VAL A 24 -14.08 -28.74 8.72
CA VAL A 24 -14.96 -27.57 8.83
C VAL A 24 -16.05 -27.70 7.77
N LYS A 25 -17.30 -27.83 8.20
CA LYS A 25 -18.45 -28.00 7.30
C LYS A 25 -18.56 -26.82 6.34
N LEU A 26 -18.69 -27.11 5.06
CA LEU A 26 -18.87 -26.13 3.99
C LEU A 26 -20.36 -25.83 3.78
N ASP A 27 -20.67 -24.56 3.48
CA ASP A 27 -21.98 -24.18 2.96
C ASP A 27 -22.14 -24.74 1.55
N GLU A 28 -23.30 -25.36 1.30
CA GLU A 28 -23.60 -25.99 0.01
C GLU A 28 -24.34 -25.01 -0.92
N ASP A 29 -23.79 -23.82 -1.07
CA ASP A 29 -24.39 -22.70 -1.79
C ASP A 29 -23.99 -22.58 -3.27
N GLY A 30 -23.03 -23.41 -3.71
CA GLY A 30 -22.50 -23.42 -5.08
C GLY A 30 -21.63 -22.20 -5.40
N LYS A 31 -21.09 -21.51 -4.40
CA LYS A 31 -20.11 -20.44 -4.57
C LYS A 31 -18.71 -20.96 -4.30
N THR A 32 -17.78 -20.62 -5.16
CA THR A 32 -16.35 -20.83 -4.91
C THR A 32 -15.78 -19.67 -4.09
N GLY A 33 -14.68 -19.91 -3.39
CA GLY A 33 -13.99 -18.89 -2.58
C GLY A 33 -13.08 -19.53 -1.55
N THR A 34 -12.55 -18.71 -0.64
CA THR A 34 -11.55 -19.12 0.35
C THR A 34 -12.01 -20.32 1.18
N ALA A 35 -13.25 -20.31 1.68
CA ALA A 35 -13.78 -21.39 2.52
C ALA A 35 -13.79 -22.74 1.80
N VAL A 36 -14.27 -22.78 0.55
CA VAL A 36 -14.31 -24.02 -0.24
C VAL A 36 -12.90 -24.50 -0.58
N MET A 37 -12.00 -23.59 -0.98
CA MET A 37 -10.62 -23.96 -1.29
C MET A 37 -9.88 -24.47 -0.05
N GLN A 38 -10.05 -23.86 1.11
CA GLN A 38 -9.53 -24.37 2.38
C GLN A 38 -10.11 -25.74 2.74
N GLY A 39 -11.40 -25.96 2.43
CA GLY A 39 -12.04 -27.27 2.57
C GLY A 39 -11.38 -28.34 1.71
N ILE A 40 -11.11 -28.05 0.43
CA ILE A 40 -10.42 -28.99 -0.48
C ILE A 40 -8.98 -29.27 0.01
N ILE A 41 -8.27 -28.25 0.51
CA ILE A 41 -6.92 -28.42 1.09
C ILE A 41 -6.98 -29.32 2.34
N ARG A 42 -7.95 -29.07 3.25
CA ARG A 42 -8.16 -29.97 4.42
C ARG A 42 -8.45 -31.40 4.00
N ALA A 43 -9.34 -31.57 3.02
CA ALA A 43 -9.66 -32.89 2.47
C ALA A 43 -8.41 -33.59 1.92
N PHE A 44 -7.56 -32.86 1.17
CA PHE A 44 -6.28 -33.37 0.68
C PHE A 44 -5.35 -33.77 1.83
N GLN A 45 -5.23 -32.92 2.85
CA GLN A 45 -4.39 -33.17 4.02
C GLN A 45 -4.85 -34.40 4.80
N ILE A 46 -6.16 -34.54 5.04
CA ILE A 46 -6.76 -35.71 5.71
C ILE A 46 -6.54 -36.97 4.87
N GLN A 47 -6.87 -36.94 3.59
CA GLN A 47 -6.79 -38.10 2.67
C GLN A 47 -5.37 -38.64 2.58
N ASN A 48 -4.36 -37.77 2.63
CA ASN A 48 -2.97 -38.15 2.46
C ASN A 48 -2.19 -38.25 3.79
N GLY A 49 -2.90 -38.30 4.94
CA GLY A 49 -2.32 -38.58 6.25
C GLY A 49 -1.37 -37.49 6.77
N ILE A 50 -1.59 -36.24 6.40
CA ILE A 50 -0.80 -35.12 6.93
C ILE A 50 -1.17 -34.89 8.40
N SER A 51 -0.18 -34.87 9.28
CA SER A 51 -0.38 -34.82 10.73
C SER A 51 -1.04 -33.54 11.24
N THR A 52 -0.89 -32.42 10.52
CA THR A 52 -1.43 -31.11 10.89
C THR A 52 -2.37 -30.61 9.80
N ILE A 53 -3.65 -30.58 10.10
CA ILE A 53 -4.70 -30.16 9.15
C ILE A 53 -4.98 -28.67 9.33
N THR A 54 -4.41 -27.85 8.43
CA THR A 54 -4.51 -26.38 8.51
C THR A 54 -5.52 -25.77 7.55
N GLY A 55 -5.80 -26.47 6.43
CA GLY A 55 -6.53 -25.90 5.29
C GLY A 55 -5.72 -24.88 4.49
N THR A 56 -4.39 -24.87 4.67
CA THR A 56 -3.44 -24.06 3.90
C THR A 56 -2.35 -24.94 3.29
N VAL A 57 -1.79 -24.50 2.17
CA VAL A 57 -0.69 -25.21 1.51
C VAL A 57 0.63 -24.74 2.10
N GLY A 58 1.15 -25.52 3.04
CA GLY A 58 2.46 -25.31 3.64
C GLY A 58 3.49 -26.36 3.21
N PRO A 59 4.73 -26.33 3.77
CA PRO A 59 5.82 -27.22 3.38
C PRO A 59 5.47 -28.71 3.43
N LEU A 60 4.74 -29.16 4.48
CA LEU A 60 4.31 -30.55 4.61
C LEU A 60 3.35 -30.96 3.48
N THR A 61 2.40 -30.08 3.13
CA THR A 61 1.44 -30.32 2.04
C THR A 61 2.17 -30.42 0.69
N ILE A 62 3.10 -29.51 0.41
CA ILE A 62 3.92 -29.51 -0.81
C ILE A 62 4.79 -30.76 -0.89
N ASN A 63 5.47 -31.13 0.19
CA ASN A 63 6.29 -32.33 0.23
C ASN A 63 5.47 -33.60 0.01
N THR A 64 4.21 -33.62 0.48
CA THR A 64 3.28 -34.70 0.21
C THR A 64 2.91 -34.75 -1.26
N MET A 65 2.56 -33.60 -1.89
CA MET A 65 2.28 -33.52 -3.33
C MET A 65 3.45 -34.06 -4.18
N LYS A 66 4.68 -33.70 -3.83
CA LYS A 66 5.90 -34.16 -4.54
C LYS A 66 6.14 -35.66 -4.43
N LYS A 67 5.64 -36.32 -3.37
CA LYS A 67 5.76 -37.77 -3.16
C LYS A 67 4.64 -38.56 -3.80
N LEU A 68 3.51 -37.96 -4.15
CA LEU A 68 2.42 -38.65 -4.80
C LEU A 68 2.82 -39.11 -6.20
N ALA A 69 2.34 -40.30 -6.58
CA ALA A 69 2.47 -40.77 -7.94
C ALA A 69 1.76 -39.82 -8.91
N ILE A 70 2.38 -39.58 -10.07
CA ILE A 70 1.76 -38.78 -11.14
C ILE A 70 0.50 -39.49 -11.61
N ILE A 71 -0.63 -38.82 -11.54
CA ILE A 71 -1.91 -39.38 -12.04
C ILE A 71 -1.97 -39.14 -13.55
N THR A 72 -2.18 -40.25 -14.27
CA THR A 72 -2.38 -40.28 -15.71
C THR A 72 -3.81 -40.72 -16.04
N LYS A 73 -4.19 -40.61 -17.30
CA LYS A 73 -5.52 -41.08 -17.74
C LYS A 73 -5.78 -42.52 -17.28
N MET A 74 -6.93 -42.72 -16.65
CA MET A 74 -7.42 -44.01 -16.16
C MET A 74 -8.37 -44.66 -17.16
N ASP A 75 -8.54 -46.00 -17.04
CA ASP A 75 -9.60 -46.73 -17.74
C ASP A 75 -10.97 -46.42 -17.05
N PRO A 76 -12.07 -46.29 -17.79
CA PRO A 76 -13.39 -46.09 -17.19
C PRO A 76 -13.80 -47.16 -16.17
N ASN A 77 -13.19 -48.37 -16.24
CA ASN A 77 -13.48 -49.48 -15.34
C ASN A 77 -12.49 -49.58 -14.14
N ASP A 78 -11.55 -48.65 -14.03
CA ASP A 78 -10.62 -48.60 -12.88
C ASP A 78 -11.37 -48.30 -11.56
N THR A 79 -10.74 -48.66 -10.45
CA THR A 79 -11.27 -48.34 -9.12
C THR A 79 -11.22 -46.82 -8.87
N PRO A 80 -12.35 -46.19 -8.46
CA PRO A 80 -12.40 -44.78 -8.11
C PRO A 80 -11.40 -44.40 -7.02
N GLN A 81 -10.70 -43.28 -7.21
CA GLN A 81 -9.69 -42.78 -6.29
C GLN A 81 -10.14 -41.44 -5.65
N VAL A 82 -10.04 -41.36 -4.33
CA VAL A 82 -10.44 -40.13 -3.59
C VAL A 82 -9.62 -38.93 -4.02
N ASN A 83 -8.30 -39.10 -4.26
CA ASN A 83 -7.46 -38.01 -4.77
C ASN A 83 -7.94 -37.47 -6.13
N VAL A 84 -8.47 -38.34 -7.00
CA VAL A 84 -9.08 -37.92 -8.27
C VAL A 84 -10.38 -37.14 -8.03
N CYS A 85 -11.21 -37.56 -7.06
CA CYS A 85 -12.38 -36.76 -6.67
C CYS A 85 -12.01 -35.38 -6.17
N LEU A 86 -10.92 -35.24 -5.38
CA LEU A 86 -10.44 -33.93 -4.91
C LEU A 86 -9.98 -33.02 -6.06
N ILE A 87 -9.30 -33.59 -7.06
CA ILE A 87 -8.92 -32.89 -8.29
C ILE A 87 -10.16 -32.41 -9.05
N GLN A 88 -11.17 -33.31 -9.22
CA GLN A 88 -12.41 -32.96 -9.91
C GLN A 88 -13.17 -31.85 -9.16
N CYS A 89 -13.20 -31.87 -7.82
CA CYS A 89 -13.75 -30.79 -7.00
C CYS A 89 -12.99 -29.48 -7.21
N ALA A 90 -11.65 -29.52 -7.18
CA ALA A 90 -10.81 -28.33 -7.36
C ALA A 90 -10.96 -27.73 -8.77
N LEU A 91 -11.01 -28.57 -9.81
CA LEU A 91 -11.25 -28.14 -11.19
C LEU A 91 -12.59 -27.40 -11.32
N PHE A 92 -13.68 -27.92 -10.72
CA PHE A 92 -14.98 -27.25 -10.72
C PHE A 92 -14.93 -25.89 -10.01
N CYS A 93 -14.23 -25.81 -8.87
CA CYS A 93 -14.05 -24.55 -8.15
C CYS A 93 -13.20 -23.52 -8.93
N LYS A 94 -12.31 -23.98 -9.81
CA LYS A 94 -11.50 -23.16 -10.72
C LYS A 94 -12.19 -22.89 -12.08
N GLY A 95 -13.42 -23.36 -12.28
CA GLY A 95 -14.18 -23.13 -13.51
C GLY A 95 -13.87 -24.08 -14.67
N TYR A 96 -13.18 -25.21 -14.41
CA TYR A 96 -12.87 -26.21 -15.43
C TYR A 96 -13.86 -27.39 -15.40
N ALA A 97 -14.30 -27.85 -16.58
CA ALA A 97 -15.29 -28.90 -16.71
C ALA A 97 -14.65 -30.31 -16.54
N ALA A 98 -14.65 -30.84 -15.31
CA ALA A 98 -14.01 -32.12 -14.97
C ALA A 98 -14.82 -33.37 -15.38
N GLY A 99 -16.05 -33.22 -15.82
CA GLY A 99 -16.92 -34.34 -16.26
C GLY A 99 -17.64 -35.10 -15.14
N GLY A 100 -17.59 -34.61 -13.90
CA GLY A 100 -18.21 -35.20 -12.71
C GLY A 100 -17.21 -35.48 -11.60
N ILE A 101 -17.71 -35.83 -10.40
CA ILE A 101 -16.90 -36.26 -9.24
C ILE A 101 -17.02 -37.76 -9.16
N THR A 102 -16.28 -38.47 -10.00
CA THR A 102 -16.37 -39.90 -10.21
C THR A 102 -15.23 -40.69 -9.58
N GLY A 103 -14.13 -40.04 -9.26
CA GLY A 103 -12.89 -40.69 -8.83
C GLY A 103 -12.13 -41.38 -9.97
N ILE A 104 -12.61 -41.32 -11.22
CA ILE A 104 -11.95 -41.86 -12.41
C ILE A 104 -11.41 -40.68 -13.25
N TYR A 105 -10.09 -40.68 -13.53
CA TYR A 105 -9.45 -39.65 -14.33
C TYR A 105 -9.45 -40.02 -15.82
N TYR A 106 -10.56 -39.74 -16.51
CA TYR A 106 -10.72 -40.04 -17.93
C TYR A 106 -10.73 -38.77 -18.80
N THR A 107 -11.09 -38.90 -20.08
CA THR A 107 -10.89 -37.88 -21.12
C THR A 107 -11.34 -36.47 -20.74
N SER A 108 -12.50 -36.29 -20.07
CA SER A 108 -12.99 -34.98 -19.65
C SER A 108 -12.09 -34.34 -18.59
N GLY A 109 -11.65 -35.11 -17.60
CA GLY A 109 -10.69 -34.66 -16.59
C GLY A 109 -9.33 -34.28 -17.20
N VAL A 110 -8.82 -35.14 -18.11
CA VAL A 110 -7.58 -34.88 -18.85
C VAL A 110 -7.65 -33.57 -19.63
N ASN A 111 -8.77 -33.33 -20.34
CA ASN A 111 -8.94 -32.08 -21.10
C ASN A 111 -9.05 -30.85 -20.18
N ALA A 112 -9.72 -31.00 -19.02
CA ALA A 112 -9.81 -29.93 -18.02
C ALA A 112 -8.41 -29.56 -17.46
N VAL A 113 -7.57 -30.57 -17.14
CA VAL A 113 -6.20 -30.36 -16.68
C VAL A 113 -5.33 -29.76 -17.78
N LYS A 114 -5.41 -30.25 -19.02
CA LYS A 114 -4.70 -29.61 -20.15
C LYS A 114 -5.05 -28.14 -20.29
N LYS A 115 -6.34 -27.79 -20.16
CA LYS A 115 -6.76 -26.39 -20.22
C LYS A 115 -6.23 -25.55 -19.05
N MET A 116 -6.21 -26.13 -17.86
CA MET A 116 -5.60 -25.50 -16.68
C MET A 116 -4.10 -25.28 -16.86
N GLN A 117 -3.38 -26.29 -17.36
CA GLN A 117 -1.94 -26.19 -17.65
C GLN A 117 -1.66 -25.11 -18.69
N GLU A 118 -2.41 -25.07 -19.79
CA GLU A 118 -2.32 -24.02 -20.82
C GLU A 118 -2.51 -22.62 -20.20
N ASN A 119 -3.58 -22.45 -19.45
CA ASN A 119 -3.90 -21.17 -18.82
C ASN A 119 -2.86 -20.76 -17.75
N ALA A 120 -2.27 -21.74 -17.07
CA ALA A 120 -1.23 -21.49 -16.05
C ALA A 120 0.18 -21.34 -16.64
N GLY A 121 0.38 -21.51 -17.97
CA GLY A 121 1.70 -21.49 -18.60
C GLY A 121 2.57 -22.69 -18.25
N LEU A 122 1.97 -23.84 -17.86
CA LEU A 122 2.67 -25.09 -17.60
C LEU A 122 2.74 -25.96 -18.85
N GLU A 123 3.63 -26.96 -18.85
CA GLU A 123 3.68 -27.96 -19.93
C GLU A 123 2.34 -28.69 -20.03
N VAL A 124 1.76 -28.72 -21.25
CA VAL A 124 0.41 -29.25 -21.49
C VAL A 124 0.45 -30.78 -21.68
N THR A 125 0.62 -31.51 -20.61
CA THR A 125 0.70 -32.97 -20.60
C THR A 125 -0.63 -33.69 -20.35
N GLY A 126 -1.55 -33.02 -19.64
CA GLY A 126 -2.76 -33.63 -19.09
C GLY A 126 -2.47 -34.61 -17.94
N LYS A 127 -1.26 -34.66 -17.42
CA LYS A 127 -0.88 -35.42 -16.22
C LYS A 127 -1.02 -34.54 -14.98
N ILE A 128 -1.29 -35.15 -13.84
CA ILE A 128 -1.39 -34.46 -12.56
C ILE A 128 -0.14 -34.78 -11.75
N ASP A 129 0.77 -33.86 -11.79
CA ASP A 129 1.98 -33.81 -10.96
C ASP A 129 1.80 -32.84 -9.78
N TRP A 130 2.87 -32.61 -9.02
CA TRP A 130 2.85 -31.70 -7.88
C TRP A 130 2.57 -30.25 -8.26
N LYS A 131 2.94 -29.80 -9.48
CA LYS A 131 2.66 -28.44 -9.97
C LYS A 131 1.17 -28.24 -10.22
N VAL A 132 0.53 -29.21 -10.85
CA VAL A 132 -0.92 -29.23 -11.07
C VAL A 132 -1.65 -29.26 -9.73
N TRP A 133 -1.22 -30.11 -8.79
CA TRP A 133 -1.77 -30.14 -7.43
C TRP A 133 -1.64 -28.76 -6.75
N SER A 134 -0.46 -28.17 -6.76
CA SER A 134 -0.19 -26.88 -6.14
C SER A 134 -1.07 -25.77 -6.74
N GLY A 135 -1.19 -25.73 -8.05
CA GLY A 135 -2.06 -24.76 -8.73
C GLY A 135 -3.55 -24.96 -8.39
N LEU A 136 -4.03 -26.21 -8.41
CA LEU A 136 -5.43 -26.53 -8.09
C LEU A 136 -5.78 -26.24 -6.63
N LEU A 137 -4.87 -26.49 -5.69
CA LEU A 137 -5.08 -26.25 -4.25
C LEU A 137 -4.71 -24.83 -3.79
N SER A 138 -4.38 -23.92 -4.70
CA SER A 138 -4.12 -22.51 -4.40
C SER A 138 -5.40 -21.67 -4.47
N LEU A 139 -5.33 -20.40 -4.03
CA LEU A 139 -6.36 -19.39 -4.30
C LEU A 139 -6.15 -18.70 -5.65
N ASN A 140 -5.08 -19.02 -6.38
CA ASN A 140 -4.70 -18.39 -7.65
C ASN A 140 -5.73 -18.70 -8.76
N TRP A 141 -6.01 -17.71 -9.61
CA TRP A 141 -6.76 -17.87 -10.83
C TRP A 141 -5.83 -17.98 -12.04
N PHE A 142 -6.20 -18.78 -13.03
CA PHE A 142 -5.41 -19.00 -14.25
C PHE A 142 -6.12 -18.45 -15.50
N THR A 143 -7.06 -17.54 -15.31
CA THR A 143 -7.72 -16.81 -16.38
C THR A 143 -7.80 -15.35 -16.02
N LYS A 144 -7.67 -14.49 -17.03
CA LYS A 144 -7.73 -13.05 -16.86
C LYS A 144 -9.02 -12.63 -16.14
N VAL A 145 -8.88 -11.90 -15.04
CA VAL A 145 -10.00 -11.32 -14.28
C VAL A 145 -10.42 -9.96 -14.86
N SER A 146 -11.57 -9.45 -14.43
CA SER A 146 -12.00 -8.10 -14.77
C SER A 146 -10.96 -7.08 -14.30
N GLY A 147 -10.56 -6.17 -15.19
CA GLY A 147 -9.48 -5.21 -14.92
C GLY A 147 -8.06 -5.76 -15.10
N GLY A 148 -7.89 -7.06 -15.38
CA GLY A 148 -6.59 -7.65 -15.64
C GLY A 148 -6.01 -7.27 -17.01
N ASP A 149 -4.68 -7.21 -17.10
CA ASP A 149 -3.92 -6.92 -18.33
C ASP A 149 -3.46 -8.22 -18.99
N SER A 150 -3.58 -8.32 -20.32
CA SER A 150 -3.23 -9.54 -21.09
C SER A 150 -1.70 -9.77 -21.17
N ASN A 151 -0.89 -8.72 -21.16
CA ASN A 151 0.56 -8.87 -21.11
C ASN A 151 1.03 -9.33 -19.73
N ILE A 152 0.33 -8.90 -18.66
CA ILE A 152 0.60 -9.42 -17.31
C ILE A 152 0.25 -10.91 -17.23
N VAL A 153 -0.87 -11.37 -17.84
CA VAL A 153 -1.16 -12.81 -17.95
C VAL A 153 0.00 -13.54 -18.64
N LEU A 154 0.50 -13.01 -19.78
CA LEU A 154 1.62 -13.60 -20.51
C LEU A 154 2.88 -13.68 -19.62
N ILE A 155 3.21 -12.61 -18.91
CA ILE A 155 4.37 -12.58 -18.01
C ILE A 155 4.19 -13.62 -16.87
N GLN A 156 3.01 -13.69 -16.26
CA GLN A 156 2.69 -14.67 -15.22
C GLN A 156 2.82 -16.12 -15.74
N GLN A 157 2.36 -16.39 -16.96
CA GLN A 157 2.53 -17.69 -17.62
C GLN A 157 4.01 -18.01 -17.87
N GLN A 158 4.81 -17.04 -18.33
CA GLN A 158 6.25 -17.22 -18.53
C GLN A 158 6.99 -17.45 -17.20
N LEU A 159 6.58 -16.79 -16.11
CA LEU A 159 7.12 -17.06 -14.77
C LEU A 159 6.86 -18.51 -14.34
N ASN A 160 5.64 -19.01 -14.54
CA ASN A 160 5.30 -20.39 -14.24
C ASN A 160 6.05 -21.38 -15.13
N SER A 161 6.18 -21.08 -16.44
CA SER A 161 6.93 -21.92 -17.39
C SER A 161 8.39 -22.04 -17.02
N ASP A 162 9.04 -20.92 -16.74
CA ASP A 162 10.51 -20.85 -16.62
C ASP A 162 10.99 -21.16 -15.20
N TRP A 163 10.22 -20.84 -14.14
CA TRP A 163 10.70 -20.88 -12.75
C TRP A 163 9.77 -21.57 -11.74
N SER A 164 8.68 -22.24 -12.17
CA SER A 164 7.74 -22.88 -11.21
C SER A 164 8.38 -23.91 -10.28
N ASP A 165 9.54 -24.48 -10.61
CA ASP A 165 10.27 -25.39 -9.73
C ASP A 165 10.83 -24.67 -8.48
N VAL A 166 11.08 -23.37 -8.57
CA VAL A 166 11.61 -22.53 -7.49
C VAL A 166 10.56 -21.62 -6.88
N ILE A 167 9.74 -20.94 -7.69
CA ILE A 167 8.75 -19.98 -7.17
C ILE A 167 7.36 -20.58 -6.96
N GLY A 168 7.14 -21.85 -7.32
CA GLY A 168 5.82 -22.46 -7.34
C GLY A 168 4.95 -21.99 -8.52
N VAL A 169 3.68 -22.40 -8.52
CA VAL A 169 2.71 -22.01 -9.57
C VAL A 169 1.95 -20.77 -9.12
N GLY A 170 2.31 -19.62 -9.69
CA GLY A 170 1.69 -18.33 -9.43
C GLY A 170 0.37 -18.13 -10.20
N PRO A 171 -0.37 -17.04 -9.92
CA PRO A 171 -1.58 -16.69 -10.66
C PRO A 171 -1.29 -16.33 -12.11
N CYS A 172 -2.32 -16.48 -12.98
CA CYS A 172 -2.32 -15.97 -14.36
C CYS A 172 -3.61 -15.17 -14.59
N ASP A 173 -3.84 -14.18 -13.73
CA ASP A 173 -5.05 -13.38 -13.64
C ASP A 173 -4.95 -11.99 -14.29
N GLY A 174 -3.75 -11.58 -14.65
CA GLY A 174 -3.48 -10.28 -15.27
C GLY A 174 -3.30 -9.12 -14.28
N ILE A 175 -3.15 -9.42 -12.97
CA ILE A 175 -2.93 -8.42 -11.93
C ILE A 175 -1.47 -8.44 -11.47
N ALA A 176 -0.82 -7.28 -11.50
CA ALA A 176 0.52 -7.09 -10.93
C ALA A 176 0.43 -7.03 -9.39
N SER A 177 0.09 -8.16 -8.78
CA SER A 177 -0.05 -8.26 -7.33
C SER A 177 1.32 -8.31 -6.63
N ARG A 178 1.34 -8.05 -5.30
CA ARG A 178 2.51 -8.25 -4.46
C ARG A 178 3.12 -9.64 -4.67
N GLN A 179 2.29 -10.70 -4.73
CA GLN A 179 2.76 -12.07 -4.98
C GLN A 179 3.49 -12.19 -6.32
N THR A 180 2.96 -11.59 -7.39
CA THR A 180 3.60 -11.61 -8.71
C THR A 180 4.97 -10.93 -8.69
N ILE A 181 5.08 -9.78 -7.99
CA ILE A 181 6.38 -9.07 -7.90
C ILE A 181 7.39 -9.85 -7.04
N LEU A 182 6.95 -10.45 -5.92
CA LEU A 182 7.83 -11.31 -5.12
C LEU A 182 8.29 -12.55 -5.91
N SER A 183 7.43 -13.08 -6.79
CA SER A 183 7.82 -14.16 -7.73
C SER A 183 8.92 -13.70 -8.70
N LEU A 184 8.94 -12.43 -9.13
CA LEU A 184 10.05 -11.89 -9.94
C LEU A 184 11.37 -11.86 -9.18
N VAL A 185 11.35 -11.48 -7.90
CA VAL A 185 12.57 -11.52 -7.06
C VAL A 185 13.02 -12.96 -6.87
N GLY A 186 12.10 -13.89 -6.62
CA GLY A 186 12.41 -15.33 -6.54
C GLY A 186 12.97 -15.90 -7.85
N ALA A 187 12.41 -15.50 -9.01
CA ALA A 187 12.92 -15.87 -10.32
C ALA A 187 14.33 -15.30 -10.58
N LEU A 188 14.61 -14.06 -10.13
CA LEU A 188 15.94 -13.48 -10.18
C LEU A 188 16.93 -14.33 -9.35
N GLN A 189 16.58 -14.67 -8.11
CA GLN A 189 17.40 -15.52 -7.24
C GLN A 189 17.64 -16.92 -7.83
N ALA A 190 16.64 -17.47 -8.51
CA ALA A 190 16.81 -18.74 -9.25
C ALA A 190 17.77 -18.59 -10.43
N ALA A 191 17.64 -17.53 -11.23
CA ALA A 191 18.53 -17.25 -12.35
C ALA A 191 19.98 -16.99 -11.93
N GLU A 192 20.18 -16.42 -10.73
CA GLU A 192 21.47 -16.20 -10.09
C GLU A 192 22.08 -17.46 -9.45
N GLY A 193 21.29 -18.51 -9.26
CA GLY A 193 21.68 -19.70 -8.51
C GLY A 193 21.74 -19.47 -6.98
N VAL A 194 21.19 -18.38 -6.48
CA VAL A 194 21.08 -18.06 -5.04
C VAL A 194 20.07 -18.98 -4.36
N THR A 195 18.98 -19.31 -5.06
CA THR A 195 17.94 -20.21 -4.60
C THR A 195 17.67 -21.27 -5.66
N THR A 196 17.84 -22.55 -5.28
CA THR A 196 17.64 -23.71 -6.17
C THR A 196 16.48 -24.59 -5.74
N GLU A 197 15.99 -24.39 -4.50
CA GLU A 197 14.87 -25.12 -3.93
C GLU A 197 13.57 -24.32 -4.00
N LEU A 198 12.44 -25.00 -3.88
CA LEU A 198 11.13 -24.38 -3.90
C LEU A 198 10.95 -23.44 -2.71
N ILE A 199 10.67 -22.19 -3.00
CA ILE A 199 10.29 -21.16 -2.03
C ILE A 199 8.85 -21.48 -1.56
N THR A 200 8.71 -21.85 -0.30
CA THR A 200 7.42 -22.23 0.29
C THR A 200 6.65 -21.06 0.87
N ASP A 201 7.32 -19.93 1.12
CA ASP A 201 6.74 -18.65 1.54
C ASP A 201 7.34 -17.49 0.74
N LEU A 202 6.63 -17.00 -0.25
CA LEU A 202 7.05 -15.86 -1.06
C LEU A 202 7.21 -14.57 -0.24
N ASN A 203 6.56 -14.43 0.92
CA ASN A 203 6.73 -13.24 1.76
C ASN A 203 8.12 -13.18 2.42
N SER A 204 8.82 -14.30 2.50
CA SER A 204 10.22 -14.34 2.97
C SER A 204 11.23 -13.87 1.92
N VAL A 205 10.82 -13.76 0.66
CA VAL A 205 11.68 -13.36 -0.44
C VAL A 205 12.00 -11.87 -0.35
N ASN A 206 13.28 -11.54 -0.43
CA ASN A 206 13.75 -10.15 -0.44
C ASN A 206 14.95 -9.97 -1.37
N PHE A 207 15.15 -8.76 -1.88
CA PHE A 207 16.33 -8.41 -2.66
C PHE A 207 17.46 -8.01 -1.71
N GLY A 208 18.07 -9.01 -1.04
CA GLY A 208 19.14 -8.82 -0.06
C GLY A 208 20.55 -8.83 -0.66
N ASP A 209 21.55 -8.98 0.23
CA ASP A 209 22.97 -8.96 -0.16
C ASP A 209 23.35 -10.12 -1.06
N ALA A 210 22.81 -11.34 -0.81
CA ALA A 210 23.08 -12.50 -1.65
C ALA A 210 22.67 -12.24 -3.11
N THR A 211 21.43 -11.78 -3.35
CA THR A 211 20.91 -11.37 -4.66
C THR A 211 21.72 -10.22 -5.26
N THR A 212 22.10 -9.23 -4.42
CA THR A 212 22.89 -8.08 -4.87
C THR A 212 24.27 -8.51 -5.39
N ASN A 213 24.92 -9.41 -4.67
CA ASN A 213 26.29 -9.87 -4.99
C ASN A 213 26.33 -10.87 -6.16
N ALA A 214 25.26 -11.63 -6.37
CA ALA A 214 25.15 -12.63 -7.45
C ALA A 214 24.68 -12.03 -8.78
N PHE A 215 24.25 -10.76 -8.80
CA PHE A 215 23.77 -10.11 -10.03
C PHE A 215 24.84 -10.12 -11.13
N PRO A 216 24.50 -10.51 -12.39
CA PRO A 216 25.51 -10.84 -13.42
C PRO A 216 26.27 -9.64 -14.00
N GLY A 217 26.12 -8.48 -13.42
CA GLY A 217 26.65 -7.20 -13.91
C GLY A 217 25.62 -6.39 -14.66
N THR A 218 26.09 -5.51 -15.57
CA THR A 218 25.18 -4.57 -16.25
C THR A 218 24.57 -5.22 -17.48
N LEU A 219 23.22 -5.21 -17.56
CA LEU A 219 22.47 -5.60 -18.76
C LEU A 219 22.35 -4.40 -19.72
N GLN A 220 22.53 -4.64 -21.00
CA GLN A 220 22.50 -3.58 -22.03
C GLN A 220 22.12 -4.13 -23.40
N ASN A 221 21.77 -3.22 -24.28
CA ASN A 221 21.44 -3.53 -25.67
C ASN A 221 22.52 -4.42 -26.33
N GLY A 222 22.09 -5.48 -27.01
CA GLY A 222 22.94 -6.46 -27.67
C GLY A 222 23.45 -7.60 -26.75
N GLN A 223 23.25 -7.56 -25.45
CA GLN A 223 23.60 -8.67 -24.54
C GLN A 223 22.50 -9.74 -24.51
N ASN A 224 22.44 -10.57 -25.57
CA ASN A 224 21.34 -11.53 -25.79
C ASN A 224 21.80 -13.00 -25.76
N SER A 225 22.98 -13.29 -25.20
CA SER A 225 23.41 -14.68 -25.00
C SER A 225 22.55 -15.40 -23.97
N THR A 226 22.53 -16.72 -24.03
CA THR A 226 21.74 -17.58 -23.11
C THR A 226 21.96 -17.25 -21.63
N LYS A 227 23.16 -16.80 -21.26
CA LYS A 227 23.49 -16.33 -19.91
C LYS A 227 22.63 -15.15 -19.46
N TYR A 228 22.35 -14.20 -20.35
CA TYR A 228 21.66 -12.93 -19.99
C TYR A 228 20.16 -12.98 -20.23
N VAL A 229 19.66 -13.90 -21.04
CA VAL A 229 18.22 -14.01 -21.37
C VAL A 229 17.31 -14.05 -20.12
N PRO A 230 17.58 -14.85 -19.07
CA PRO A 230 16.74 -14.86 -17.87
C PRO A 230 16.67 -13.48 -17.18
N PHE A 231 17.78 -12.80 -17.05
CA PHE A 231 17.88 -11.48 -16.42
C PHE A 231 17.21 -10.40 -17.25
N ASN A 232 17.36 -10.45 -18.59
CA ASN A 232 16.70 -9.52 -19.51
C ASN A 232 15.18 -9.70 -19.45
N LYS A 233 14.64 -10.94 -19.40
CA LYS A 233 13.22 -11.21 -19.19
C LYS A 233 12.73 -10.54 -17.91
N ILE A 234 13.41 -10.75 -16.79
CA ILE A 234 13.03 -10.19 -15.48
C ILE A 234 13.04 -8.65 -15.52
N ALA A 235 14.04 -8.04 -16.19
CA ALA A 235 14.08 -6.59 -16.39
C ALA A 235 12.90 -6.09 -17.23
N GLN A 236 12.56 -6.80 -18.33
CA GLN A 236 11.41 -6.48 -19.18
C GLN A 236 10.09 -6.59 -18.42
N TYR A 237 9.92 -7.62 -17.58
CA TYR A 237 8.75 -7.77 -16.71
C TYR A 237 8.64 -6.64 -15.70
N GLY A 238 9.76 -6.33 -15.01
CA GLY A 238 9.84 -5.23 -14.05
C GLY A 238 9.51 -3.88 -14.70
N LEU A 239 10.01 -3.61 -15.92
CA LEU A 239 9.65 -2.40 -16.69
C LEU A 239 8.14 -2.34 -16.92
N TYR A 240 7.55 -3.43 -17.42
CA TYR A 240 6.12 -3.46 -17.74
C TYR A 240 5.26 -3.22 -16.49
N PHE A 241 5.59 -3.84 -15.37
CA PHE A 241 4.88 -3.64 -14.10
C PHE A 241 4.99 -2.21 -13.55
N ASN A 242 6.04 -1.49 -13.92
CA ASN A 242 6.20 -0.07 -13.57
C ASN A 242 5.60 0.88 -14.64
N GLY A 243 4.89 0.35 -15.65
CA GLY A 243 4.21 1.15 -16.69
C GLY A 243 5.06 1.48 -17.93
N TYR A 244 6.24 0.86 -18.08
CA TYR A 244 7.16 1.05 -19.20
C TYR A 244 7.16 -0.18 -20.11
N ASN A 245 6.34 -0.17 -21.17
CA ASN A 245 6.22 -1.32 -22.06
C ASN A 245 7.47 -1.50 -22.92
N PRO A 246 8.28 -2.57 -22.71
CA PRO A 246 9.49 -2.83 -23.49
C PRO A 246 9.20 -3.37 -24.90
N GLY A 247 7.93 -3.59 -25.27
CA GLY A 247 7.50 -4.12 -26.56
C GLY A 247 7.64 -5.63 -26.72
N ARG A 248 8.40 -6.31 -25.84
CA ARG A 248 8.66 -7.76 -25.87
C ARG A 248 9.04 -8.30 -24.49
N PHE A 249 8.89 -9.62 -24.31
CA PHE A 249 9.14 -10.31 -23.03
C PHE A 249 9.98 -11.61 -23.23
N ASP A 250 10.84 -11.64 -24.21
CA ASP A 250 11.59 -12.83 -24.63
C ASP A 250 13.05 -12.84 -24.16
N GLY A 251 13.48 -11.79 -23.46
CA GLY A 251 14.85 -11.64 -22.97
C GLY A 251 15.83 -11.08 -24.03
N VAL A 252 15.35 -10.60 -25.17
CA VAL A 252 16.17 -9.85 -26.12
C VAL A 252 16.21 -8.38 -25.69
N PHE A 253 17.34 -7.92 -25.18
CA PHE A 253 17.56 -6.53 -24.83
C PHE A 253 17.89 -5.74 -26.10
N ASP A 254 16.90 -5.05 -26.65
CA ASP A 254 17.00 -4.23 -27.86
C ASP A 254 16.93 -2.73 -27.55
N SER A 255 16.94 -1.90 -28.59
CA SER A 255 16.87 -0.44 -28.47
C SER A 255 15.55 0.04 -27.83
N THR A 256 14.44 -0.68 -28.00
CA THR A 256 13.17 -0.35 -27.36
C THR A 256 13.27 -0.59 -25.84
N THR A 257 13.79 -1.73 -25.43
CA THR A 257 14.06 -2.02 -24.01
C THR A 257 15.00 -0.98 -23.39
N GLU A 258 16.10 -0.62 -24.09
CA GLU A 258 17.04 0.43 -23.67
C GLU A 258 16.36 1.79 -23.46
N SER A 259 15.49 2.20 -24.40
CA SER A 259 14.70 3.43 -24.29
C SER A 259 13.79 3.41 -23.06
N LYS A 260 13.09 2.30 -22.80
CA LYS A 260 12.19 2.18 -21.65
C LYS A 260 12.93 2.12 -20.31
N VAL A 261 14.12 1.54 -20.27
CA VAL A 261 15.02 1.64 -19.11
C VAL A 261 15.41 3.10 -18.87
N SER A 262 15.76 3.85 -19.92
CA SER A 262 16.12 5.27 -19.81
C SER A 262 14.97 6.11 -19.26
N GLU A 263 13.75 5.93 -19.81
CA GLU A 263 12.53 6.62 -19.37
C GLU A 263 12.21 6.32 -17.90
N PHE A 264 12.31 5.04 -17.49
CA PHE A 264 12.14 4.61 -16.11
C PHE A 264 13.15 5.28 -15.17
N GLN A 265 14.44 5.22 -15.52
CA GLN A 265 15.51 5.78 -14.71
C GLN A 265 15.37 7.30 -14.55
N GLU A 266 14.98 8.02 -15.59
CA GLU A 266 14.73 9.47 -15.53
C GLU A 266 13.53 9.80 -14.66
N PHE A 267 12.42 9.08 -14.84
CA PHE A 267 11.20 9.34 -14.07
C PHE A 267 11.39 9.07 -12.58
N TYR A 268 12.13 8.01 -12.21
CA TYR A 268 12.41 7.64 -10.82
C TYR A 268 13.60 8.41 -10.20
N GLY A 269 14.16 9.41 -10.94
CA GLY A 269 15.27 10.22 -10.44
C GLY A 269 16.56 9.45 -10.20
N LEU A 270 16.77 8.32 -10.87
CA LEU A 270 17.97 7.48 -10.70
C LEU A 270 19.16 8.02 -11.48
N THR A 271 18.94 8.81 -12.51
CA THR A 271 19.98 9.48 -13.28
C THR A 271 20.55 10.67 -12.48
N GLY A 272 21.87 10.89 -12.57
CA GLY A 272 22.51 12.02 -11.89
C GLY A 272 22.87 11.76 -10.41
N ILE A 273 22.59 10.58 -9.87
CA ILE A 273 23.04 10.17 -8.51
C ILE A 273 24.26 9.25 -8.54
N GLY A 274 24.86 9.06 -9.72
CA GLY A 274 26.14 8.36 -9.89
C GLY A 274 26.09 6.83 -9.88
N LEU A 275 24.94 6.22 -9.58
CA LEU A 275 24.79 4.76 -9.44
C LEU A 275 24.35 4.05 -10.71
N VAL A 276 23.72 4.74 -11.66
CA VAL A 276 23.16 4.12 -12.85
C VAL A 276 23.73 4.73 -14.14
N THR A 277 23.87 3.90 -15.16
CA THR A 277 24.14 4.35 -16.54
C THR A 277 22.82 4.36 -17.31
N LYS A 278 22.49 5.47 -17.93
CA LYS A 278 21.23 5.64 -18.67
C LYS A 278 21.06 4.54 -19.73
N GLY A 279 19.89 3.93 -19.77
CA GLY A 279 19.53 2.85 -20.67
C GLY A 279 20.09 1.48 -20.33
N LYS A 280 20.87 1.34 -19.26
CA LYS A 280 21.45 0.08 -18.82
C LYS A 280 20.86 -0.36 -17.47
N VAL A 281 20.67 -1.67 -17.29
CA VAL A 281 20.17 -2.24 -16.03
C VAL A 281 21.33 -2.82 -15.24
N ASN A 282 21.79 -2.09 -14.23
CA ASN A 282 22.66 -2.59 -13.19
C ASN A 282 21.84 -3.06 -11.98
N VAL A 283 22.48 -3.53 -10.93
CA VAL A 283 21.80 -4.01 -9.72
C VAL A 283 20.93 -2.93 -9.07
N SER A 284 21.35 -1.67 -9.08
CA SER A 284 20.57 -0.56 -8.51
C SER A 284 19.29 -0.28 -9.30
N THR A 285 19.37 -0.33 -10.64
CA THR A 285 18.18 -0.26 -11.51
C THR A 285 17.27 -1.46 -11.30
N MET A 286 17.83 -2.69 -11.20
CA MET A 286 17.03 -3.91 -10.98
C MET A 286 16.31 -3.86 -9.63
N LYS A 287 16.96 -3.41 -8.55
CA LYS A 287 16.30 -3.17 -7.25
C LYS A 287 15.11 -2.23 -7.37
N SER A 288 15.28 -1.13 -8.12
CA SER A 288 14.21 -0.14 -8.33
C SER A 288 13.06 -0.66 -9.19
N LEU A 289 13.31 -1.62 -10.09
CA LEU A 289 12.27 -2.30 -10.88
C LEU A 289 11.45 -3.30 -10.05
N LEU A 290 12.09 -3.99 -9.08
CA LEU A 290 11.52 -5.14 -8.39
C LEU A 290 11.13 -4.88 -6.93
N THR A 291 11.47 -3.73 -6.37
CA THR A 291 11.14 -3.37 -4.97
C THR A 291 10.61 -1.94 -4.89
N SER A 292 9.75 -1.65 -3.93
CA SER A 292 9.26 -0.27 -3.75
C SER A 292 10.39 0.67 -3.35
N LYS A 293 11.19 0.31 -2.34
CA LYS A 293 12.28 1.16 -1.82
C LYS A 293 13.50 1.26 -2.74
N GLY A 294 13.62 0.42 -3.77
CA GLY A 294 14.78 0.43 -4.68
C GLY A 294 16.12 0.16 -3.99
N ASP A 295 17.19 0.80 -4.46
CA ASP A 295 18.51 0.70 -3.83
C ASP A 295 18.64 1.71 -2.67
N THR A 296 18.65 1.21 -1.45
CA THR A 296 18.76 2.03 -0.23
C THR A 296 20.13 2.71 -0.06
N ASN A 297 21.15 2.24 -0.81
CA ASN A 297 22.48 2.87 -0.84
C ASN A 297 22.54 4.10 -1.76
N ARG A 298 21.49 4.35 -2.58
CA ARG A 298 21.48 5.51 -3.46
C ARG A 298 21.57 6.82 -2.68
N ALA A 299 22.23 7.82 -3.26
CA ALA A 299 22.25 9.17 -2.71
C ALA A 299 20.84 9.77 -2.73
N ALA A 300 20.55 10.60 -1.75
CA ALA A 300 19.30 11.33 -1.63
C ALA A 300 19.56 12.84 -1.63
N LYS A 301 18.65 13.61 -2.22
CA LYS A 301 18.68 15.08 -2.21
C LYS A 301 17.69 15.68 -1.20
N ALA A 302 16.75 14.87 -0.74
CA ALA A 302 15.80 15.23 0.29
C ALA A 302 15.88 14.24 1.46
N CYS A 303 15.40 14.66 2.61
CA CYS A 303 15.24 13.84 3.81
C CYS A 303 14.06 14.35 4.61
N ASP A 304 13.54 13.55 5.52
CA ASP A 304 12.61 14.01 6.54
C ASP A 304 13.01 13.49 7.92
N CYS A 305 12.54 14.14 8.96
CA CYS A 305 12.79 13.70 10.33
C CYS A 305 11.74 14.26 11.31
N ALA A 306 11.48 13.51 12.38
CA ALA A 306 10.66 13.95 13.50
C ALA A 306 11.45 14.83 14.49
N THR A 307 12.78 14.77 14.48
CA THR A 307 13.65 15.52 15.39
C THR A 307 13.59 17.01 15.11
N VAL A 308 13.40 17.82 16.16
CA VAL A 308 13.54 19.28 16.11
C VAL A 308 15.02 19.64 15.94
N LEU A 309 15.38 20.17 14.79
CA LEU A 309 16.77 20.35 14.37
C LEU A 309 17.46 21.53 15.10
N ASN A 310 18.55 21.25 15.78
CA ASN A 310 19.44 22.29 16.23
C ASN A 310 20.31 22.81 15.05
N LYS A 311 21.10 23.88 15.33
CA LYS A 311 21.95 24.50 14.30
C LYS A 311 22.95 23.53 13.66
N GLN A 312 23.58 22.67 14.49
CA GLN A 312 24.59 21.74 14.00
C GLN A 312 23.93 20.63 13.14
N GLN A 313 22.81 20.09 13.58
CA GLN A 313 22.06 19.08 12.84
C GLN A 313 21.60 19.58 11.45
N ALA A 314 21.08 20.81 11.37
CA ALA A 314 20.70 21.42 10.10
C ALA A 314 21.91 21.60 9.15
N LEU A 315 23.05 21.99 9.67
CA LEU A 315 24.30 22.10 8.90
C LEU A 315 24.83 20.74 8.45
N ASP A 316 24.75 19.72 9.30
CA ASP A 316 25.21 18.36 8.98
C ASP A 316 24.35 17.73 7.88
N ILE A 317 23.02 17.92 7.91
CA ILE A 317 22.12 17.55 6.80
C ILE A 317 22.60 18.21 5.49
N LYS A 318 22.86 19.51 5.52
CA LYS A 318 23.34 20.26 4.34
C LYS A 318 24.68 19.74 3.83
N ASN A 319 25.63 19.51 4.74
CA ASN A 319 26.99 19.04 4.42
C ASN A 319 26.98 17.60 3.88
N ALA A 320 26.01 16.76 4.29
CA ALA A 320 25.81 15.44 3.74
C ALA A 320 25.22 15.44 2.32
N GLY A 321 24.92 16.62 1.76
CA GLY A 321 24.49 16.79 0.37
C GLY A 321 22.98 16.88 0.17
N TYR A 322 22.21 16.88 1.25
CA TYR A 322 20.78 17.13 1.18
C TYR A 322 20.50 18.60 0.85
N THR A 323 19.40 18.82 0.15
CA THR A 323 18.95 20.15 -0.26
C THR A 323 17.56 20.49 0.26
N HIS A 324 16.78 19.46 0.63
CA HIS A 324 15.41 19.57 1.12
C HIS A 324 15.27 18.80 2.41
N VAL A 325 14.47 19.31 3.33
CA VAL A 325 14.09 18.62 4.57
C VAL A 325 12.58 18.69 4.79
N GLY A 326 11.94 17.52 4.95
CA GLY A 326 10.56 17.38 5.36
C GLY A 326 10.43 17.61 6.86
N ARG A 327 9.55 18.53 7.26
CA ARG A 327 9.34 18.82 8.67
C ARG A 327 7.84 18.90 8.99
N TYR A 328 7.50 18.44 10.16
CA TYR A 328 6.12 18.34 10.62
C TYR A 328 5.59 19.70 11.11
N LEU A 329 4.34 20.02 10.78
CA LEU A 329 3.65 21.23 11.25
C LEU A 329 3.13 21.07 12.66
N THR A 330 2.78 19.83 13.04
CA THR A 330 2.08 19.47 14.29
C THR A 330 2.55 18.10 14.78
N GLY A 331 1.99 17.63 15.88
CA GLY A 331 2.14 16.27 16.38
C GLY A 331 3.35 16.02 17.28
N SER A 332 3.43 14.77 17.75
CA SER A 332 4.48 14.28 18.63
C SER A 332 4.85 12.84 18.27
N VAL A 333 5.97 12.34 18.78
CA VAL A 333 6.46 10.98 18.57
C VAL A 333 6.77 10.27 19.88
N GLY A 334 6.67 8.94 19.83
CA GLY A 334 7.02 8.05 20.93
C GLY A 334 6.05 8.11 22.12
N LYS A 335 6.31 7.26 23.10
CA LYS A 335 5.48 7.15 24.32
C LYS A 335 5.53 8.40 25.19
N GLU A 336 6.61 9.15 25.12
CA GLU A 336 6.84 10.38 25.88
C GLU A 336 6.22 11.60 25.21
N HIS A 337 5.50 11.42 24.09
CA HIS A 337 4.88 12.50 23.31
C HIS A 337 5.85 13.65 23.00
N THR A 338 7.08 13.32 22.59
CA THR A 338 8.09 14.32 22.23
C THR A 338 7.60 15.14 21.03
N PRO A 339 7.54 16.48 21.13
CA PRO A 339 7.10 17.32 20.01
C PRO A 339 7.95 17.10 18.76
N LYS A 340 7.31 16.93 17.59
CA LYS A 340 7.97 16.80 16.28
C LYS A 340 7.77 18.01 15.37
N TYR A 341 6.99 18.99 15.81
CA TYR A 341 6.63 20.16 15.00
C TYR A 341 7.71 21.21 14.94
N LEU A 342 7.73 21.94 13.82
CA LEU A 342 8.60 23.09 13.58
C LEU A 342 8.47 24.15 14.68
N THR A 343 9.61 24.62 15.21
CA THR A 343 9.71 25.73 16.14
C THR A 343 10.34 26.95 15.49
N SER A 344 10.13 28.16 16.03
CA SER A 344 10.72 29.38 15.52
C SER A 344 12.28 29.39 15.58
N THR A 345 12.85 28.67 16.54
CA THR A 345 14.31 28.49 16.64
C THR A 345 14.82 27.56 15.54
N GLU A 346 14.11 26.45 15.28
CA GLU A 346 14.45 25.50 14.22
C GLU A 346 14.35 26.12 12.84
N VAL A 347 13.30 26.93 12.57
CA VAL A 347 13.15 27.70 11.33
C VAL A 347 14.42 28.46 11.00
N LYS A 348 14.97 29.22 11.97
CA LYS A 348 16.23 29.98 11.81
C LYS A 348 17.42 29.05 11.54
N ASN A 349 17.48 27.89 12.16
CA ASN A 349 18.55 26.91 11.95
C ASN A 349 18.54 26.37 10.52
N ILE A 350 17.36 26.03 10.01
CA ILE A 350 17.15 25.50 8.65
C ILE A 350 17.45 26.57 7.59
N GLU A 351 16.96 27.81 7.77
CA GLU A 351 17.25 28.91 6.87
C GLU A 351 18.75 29.22 6.79
N ASN A 352 19.43 29.28 7.94
CA ASN A 352 20.87 29.54 8.00
C ASN A 352 21.71 28.42 7.36
N ALA A 353 21.22 27.17 7.38
CA ALA A 353 21.84 26.07 6.67
C ALA A 353 21.57 26.10 5.16
N GLY A 354 20.61 26.90 4.68
CA GLY A 354 20.25 27.03 3.27
C GLY A 354 19.52 25.79 2.72
N LEU A 355 18.75 25.08 3.58
CA LEU A 355 17.89 23.97 3.21
C LEU A 355 16.53 24.49 2.74
N SER A 356 15.91 23.79 1.78
CA SER A 356 14.49 23.96 1.44
C SER A 356 13.64 23.10 2.36
N VAL A 357 12.46 23.59 2.74
CA VAL A 357 11.51 22.84 3.58
C VAL A 357 10.29 22.41 2.76
N PHE A 358 9.80 21.20 3.00
CA PHE A 358 8.48 20.74 2.59
C PHE A 358 7.69 20.30 3.83
N PRO A 359 6.53 20.94 4.11
CA PRO A 359 5.80 20.72 5.35
C PRO A 359 4.94 19.46 5.28
N ILE A 360 4.95 18.68 6.37
CA ILE A 360 4.17 17.46 6.56
C ILE A 360 3.14 17.71 7.67
N TYR A 361 1.91 17.28 7.45
CA TYR A 361 0.86 17.24 8.46
C TYR A 361 0.54 15.80 8.85
N GLN A 362 0.77 15.46 10.12
CA GLN A 362 0.50 14.14 10.66
C GLN A 362 0.27 14.21 12.18
N ASP A 363 -0.98 14.42 12.61
CA ASP A 363 -1.40 14.30 14.01
C ASP A 363 -1.91 12.90 14.34
N GLY A 364 -2.38 12.17 13.33
CA GLY A 364 -2.84 10.79 13.33
C GLY A 364 -2.54 10.13 11.99
N GLY A 365 -3.45 9.28 11.49
CA GLY A 365 -3.30 8.65 10.16
C GLY A 365 -2.53 7.34 10.16
N TYR A 366 -2.28 6.76 11.34
CA TYR A 366 -1.58 5.46 11.50
C TYR A 366 -2.51 4.25 11.41
N GLU A 367 -3.83 4.48 11.35
CA GLU A 367 -4.83 3.41 11.32
C GLU A 367 -6.10 3.85 10.60
N LEU A 368 -6.85 2.87 10.08
CA LEU A 368 -8.09 3.10 9.33
C LEU A 368 -9.14 3.88 10.12
N ASN A 369 -9.22 3.70 11.43
CA ASN A 369 -10.24 4.33 12.26
C ASN A 369 -10.20 5.86 12.19
N TYR A 370 -9.01 6.43 11.99
CA TYR A 370 -8.81 7.88 11.83
C TYR A 370 -9.58 8.46 10.65
N PHE A 371 -9.72 7.69 9.57
CA PHE A 371 -10.31 8.12 8.31
C PHE A 371 -11.81 7.76 8.16
N LYS A 372 -12.39 7.04 9.14
CA LYS A 372 -13.80 6.62 9.05
C LYS A 372 -14.79 7.75 9.12
N ASP A 373 -14.46 8.83 9.81
CA ASP A 373 -15.21 10.08 9.79
C ASP A 373 -14.53 11.05 8.82
N PRO A 374 -15.11 11.30 7.63
CA PRO A 374 -14.52 12.21 6.65
C PRO A 374 -14.32 13.63 7.20
N SER A 375 -15.10 14.03 8.20
CA SER A 375 -15.02 15.38 8.80
C SER A 375 -13.67 15.65 9.46
N GLN A 376 -12.92 14.60 9.81
CA GLN A 376 -11.53 14.72 10.25
C GLN A 376 -10.66 15.47 9.23
N GLY A 377 -10.93 15.31 7.92
CA GLY A 377 -10.23 16.05 6.86
C GLY A 377 -10.38 17.56 6.97
N SER A 378 -11.56 18.04 7.34
CA SER A 378 -11.79 19.48 7.56
C SER A 378 -11.05 19.99 8.78
N VAL A 379 -10.98 19.20 9.86
CA VAL A 379 -10.24 19.54 11.09
C VAL A 379 -8.76 19.63 10.80
N ASP A 380 -8.22 18.63 10.12
CA ASP A 380 -6.80 18.53 9.77
C ASP A 380 -6.38 19.66 8.84
N ALA A 381 -7.19 19.95 7.82
CA ALA A 381 -6.92 21.03 6.88
C ALA A 381 -6.80 22.39 7.57
N GLN A 382 -7.71 22.71 8.47
CA GLN A 382 -7.67 23.99 9.19
C GLN A 382 -6.51 24.03 10.20
N THR A 383 -6.27 22.93 10.91
CA THR A 383 -5.13 22.83 11.84
C THR A 383 -3.81 23.01 11.11
N ALA A 384 -3.69 22.40 9.91
CA ALA A 384 -2.49 22.52 9.08
C ALA A 384 -2.27 23.95 8.58
N ILE A 385 -3.33 24.61 8.10
CA ILE A 385 -3.27 26.03 7.64
C ILE A 385 -2.82 26.92 8.79
N LEU A 386 -3.46 26.83 9.96
CA LEU A 386 -3.11 27.65 11.12
C LEU A 386 -1.67 27.38 11.60
N ALA A 387 -1.24 26.14 11.64
CA ALA A 387 0.13 25.79 12.01
C ALA A 387 1.16 26.32 11.00
N ALA A 388 0.84 26.27 9.70
CA ALA A 388 1.68 26.79 8.63
C ALA A 388 1.80 28.34 8.71
N GLU A 389 0.71 29.04 8.92
CA GLU A 389 0.70 30.50 9.09
C GLU A 389 1.47 30.95 10.31
N ARG A 390 1.28 30.25 11.45
CA ARG A 390 1.98 30.53 12.70
C ARG A 390 3.49 30.50 12.53
N ILE A 391 4.03 29.51 11.81
CA ILE A 391 5.47 29.34 11.63
C ILE A 391 6.03 30.17 10.47
N GLY A 392 5.17 30.87 9.72
CA GLY A 392 5.57 31.70 8.59
C GLY A 392 5.85 30.91 7.31
N ILE A 393 5.11 29.82 7.06
CA ILE A 393 5.19 29.11 5.76
C ILE A 393 4.70 30.07 4.65
N PRO A 394 5.47 30.26 3.56
CA PRO A 394 5.11 31.19 2.51
C PRO A 394 3.92 30.71 1.68
N SER A 395 3.22 31.68 1.08
CA SER A 395 2.06 31.45 0.21
C SER A 395 2.37 30.45 -0.92
N GLY A 396 1.39 29.63 -1.28
CA GLY A 396 1.46 28.66 -2.38
C GLY A 396 2.24 27.38 -2.09
N THR A 397 2.74 27.20 -0.86
CA THR A 397 3.45 25.97 -0.45
C THR A 397 2.52 24.76 -0.40
N THR A 398 3.02 23.60 -0.81
CA THR A 398 2.30 22.32 -0.69
C THR A 398 2.45 21.77 0.73
N ILE A 399 1.35 21.39 1.39
CA ILE A 399 1.32 20.70 2.69
C ILE A 399 0.95 19.24 2.45
N TYR A 400 1.79 18.30 2.90
CA TYR A 400 1.60 16.86 2.68
C TYR A 400 0.86 16.21 3.84
N PHE A 401 -0.39 15.78 3.58
CA PHE A 401 -1.24 15.08 4.57
C PHE A 401 -0.95 13.59 4.58
N ALA A 402 -0.72 13.03 5.77
CA ALA A 402 -0.27 11.66 5.93
C ALA A 402 -1.41 10.64 5.94
N VAL A 403 -1.25 9.55 5.17
CA VAL A 403 -1.99 8.29 5.24
C VAL A 403 -0.95 7.19 5.43
N ASP A 404 -0.57 6.95 6.68
CA ASP A 404 0.60 6.16 7.06
C ASP A 404 0.21 4.84 7.74
N PHE A 405 -0.57 4.03 7.04
CA PHE A 405 -0.96 2.69 7.46
C PHE A 405 -1.11 1.74 6.26
N ASP A 406 -1.17 0.45 6.49
CA ASP A 406 -1.42 -0.56 5.45
C ASP A 406 -2.86 -0.45 4.92
N CYS A 407 -3.06 0.50 4.01
CA CYS A 407 -4.34 0.75 3.35
C CYS A 407 -4.58 -0.27 2.24
N TYR A 408 -5.73 -0.95 2.27
CA TYR A 408 -6.16 -1.81 1.16
C TYR A 408 -6.88 -1.01 0.08
N SER A 409 -6.77 -1.46 -1.17
CA SER A 409 -7.33 -0.74 -2.33
C SER A 409 -8.83 -0.40 -2.20
N TYR A 410 -9.65 -1.30 -1.63
CA TYR A 410 -11.08 -1.06 -1.41
C TYR A 410 -11.38 0.01 -0.34
N GLN A 411 -10.42 0.31 0.55
CA GLN A 411 -10.56 1.32 1.59
C GLN A 411 -10.35 2.74 1.07
N ILE A 412 -9.64 2.86 -0.06
CA ILE A 412 -9.27 4.17 -0.62
C ILE A 412 -10.53 4.96 -1.01
N ASP A 413 -11.36 4.38 -1.85
CA ASP A 413 -12.58 5.05 -2.34
C ASP A 413 -13.62 5.25 -1.21
N THR A 414 -13.61 4.38 -0.18
CA THR A 414 -14.59 4.44 0.91
C THR A 414 -14.21 5.44 2.01
N PHE A 415 -12.92 5.59 2.32
CA PHE A 415 -12.49 6.35 3.50
C PHE A 415 -11.48 7.45 3.17
N ILE A 416 -10.51 7.18 2.28
CA ILE A 416 -9.42 8.13 2.02
C ILE A 416 -9.88 9.24 1.06
N ILE A 417 -10.59 8.91 0.00
CA ILE A 417 -11.11 9.92 -0.95
C ILE A 417 -12.07 10.90 -0.23
N PRO A 418 -13.09 10.47 0.55
CA PRO A 418 -13.94 11.39 1.29
C PRO A 418 -13.18 12.28 2.30
N TYR A 419 -12.15 11.77 2.96
CA TYR A 419 -11.29 12.55 3.85
C TYR A 419 -10.56 13.66 3.07
N PHE A 420 -9.99 13.36 1.91
CA PHE A 420 -9.31 14.34 1.07
C PHE A 420 -10.27 15.32 0.39
N GLU A 421 -11.52 14.93 0.12
CA GLU A 421 -12.56 15.85 -0.35
C GLU A 421 -12.83 16.95 0.69
N GLN A 422 -12.86 16.59 1.97
CA GLN A 422 -13.01 17.56 3.06
C GLN A 422 -11.78 18.50 3.17
N ILE A 423 -10.56 17.97 3.04
CA ILE A 423 -9.35 18.80 2.98
C ILE A 423 -9.43 19.77 1.81
N HIS A 424 -9.78 19.26 0.63
CA HIS A 424 -9.89 20.06 -0.59
C HIS A 424 -10.89 21.21 -0.44
N MET A 425 -12.07 20.95 0.13
CA MET A 425 -13.08 22.00 0.37
C MET A 425 -12.51 23.15 1.23
N ILE A 426 -11.77 22.85 2.29
CA ILE A 426 -11.17 23.87 3.16
C ILE A 426 -10.06 24.62 2.44
N PHE A 427 -9.21 23.94 1.68
CA PHE A 427 -8.11 24.56 0.94
C PHE A 427 -8.59 25.47 -0.22
N PHE A 428 -9.77 25.25 -0.75
CA PHE A 428 -10.40 26.09 -1.77
C PHE A 428 -11.36 27.14 -1.19
N SER A 429 -11.48 27.21 0.14
CA SER A 429 -12.28 28.24 0.80
C SER A 429 -11.45 29.48 1.14
N SER A 430 -12.13 30.56 1.54
CA SER A 430 -11.50 31.79 2.04
C SER A 430 -10.70 31.60 3.33
N THR A 431 -10.69 30.40 3.92
CA THR A 431 -9.88 30.09 5.10
C THR A 431 -8.40 29.92 4.75
N ASN A 432 -8.09 29.66 3.48
CA ASN A 432 -6.72 29.48 2.98
C ASN A 432 -6.23 30.74 2.25
N ASP A 433 -6.09 31.84 2.97
CA ASP A 433 -5.65 33.13 2.41
C ASP A 433 -4.23 33.06 1.80
N LYS A 434 -3.40 32.14 2.27
CA LYS A 434 -2.06 31.91 1.76
C LYS A 434 -2.02 31.01 0.51
N ASN A 435 -3.16 30.53 0.03
CA ASN A 435 -3.24 29.65 -1.16
C ASN A 435 -2.33 28.41 -1.05
N TYR A 436 -2.22 27.82 0.13
CA TYR A 436 -1.52 26.55 0.31
C TYR A 436 -2.12 25.48 -0.58
N LYS A 437 -1.33 24.52 -0.99
CA LYS A 437 -1.74 23.43 -1.88
C LYS A 437 -1.80 22.12 -1.11
N VAL A 438 -2.74 21.26 -1.48
CA VAL A 438 -2.84 19.92 -0.91
C VAL A 438 -1.80 19.01 -1.56
N GLY A 439 -0.99 18.35 -0.74
CA GLY A 439 -0.17 17.20 -1.07
C GLY A 439 -0.61 15.99 -0.26
N ILE A 440 -0.13 14.81 -0.63
CA ILE A 440 -0.38 13.57 0.10
C ILE A 440 0.94 12.87 0.42
N TYR A 441 1.10 12.36 1.66
CA TYR A 441 2.15 11.42 2.05
C TYR A 441 1.50 10.05 2.29
N ALA A 442 1.76 9.07 1.42
CA ALA A 442 1.08 7.77 1.44
C ALA A 442 1.79 6.71 0.57
N PRO A 443 1.36 5.42 0.63
CA PRO A 443 1.75 4.41 -0.34
C PRO A 443 1.39 4.79 -1.79
N ARG A 444 2.11 4.22 -2.77
CA ARG A 444 2.01 4.52 -4.21
C ARG A 444 0.59 4.61 -4.74
N TYR A 445 -0.22 3.57 -4.51
CA TYR A 445 -1.56 3.50 -5.07
C TYR A 445 -2.54 4.47 -4.41
N VAL A 446 -2.39 4.71 -3.11
CA VAL A 446 -3.16 5.73 -2.39
C VAL A 446 -2.85 7.12 -2.97
N CYS A 447 -1.56 7.45 -3.14
CA CYS A 447 -1.13 8.69 -3.80
C CYS A 447 -1.73 8.82 -5.21
N THR A 448 -1.67 7.75 -6.02
CA THR A 448 -2.21 7.74 -7.37
C THR A 448 -3.71 8.03 -7.38
N LYS A 449 -4.49 7.36 -6.54
CA LYS A 449 -5.95 7.52 -6.49
C LYS A 449 -6.36 8.92 -6.06
N VAL A 450 -5.72 9.48 -5.04
CA VAL A 450 -6.03 10.83 -4.56
C VAL A 450 -5.62 11.90 -5.59
N TYR A 451 -4.51 11.69 -6.30
CA TYR A 451 -4.10 12.55 -7.42
C TYR A 451 -5.08 12.47 -8.60
N GLU A 452 -5.48 11.26 -9.01
CA GLU A 452 -6.41 11.06 -10.12
C GLU A 452 -7.80 11.63 -9.83
N ALA A 453 -8.22 11.65 -8.55
CA ALA A 453 -9.41 12.34 -8.10
C ALA A 453 -9.27 13.87 -8.09
N GLY A 454 -8.09 14.43 -8.39
CA GLY A 454 -7.84 15.88 -8.39
C GLY A 454 -7.72 16.51 -7.00
N LEU A 455 -7.57 15.69 -5.95
CA LEU A 455 -7.60 16.12 -4.55
C LEU A 455 -6.23 16.47 -3.97
N ALA A 456 -5.15 16.02 -4.60
CA ALA A 456 -3.78 16.38 -4.22
C ALA A 456 -2.96 16.77 -5.45
N SER A 457 -2.19 17.86 -5.35
CA SER A 457 -1.34 18.37 -6.44
C SER A 457 -0.01 17.64 -6.55
N LYS A 458 0.53 17.16 -5.43
CA LYS A 458 1.83 16.50 -5.28
C LYS A 458 1.72 15.29 -4.36
N SER A 459 2.63 14.32 -4.57
CA SER A 459 2.75 13.14 -3.72
C SER A 459 4.14 13.04 -3.11
N PHE A 460 4.19 12.78 -1.82
CA PHE A 460 5.32 12.28 -1.07
C PHE A 460 5.05 10.80 -0.83
N VAL A 461 5.84 9.91 -1.43
CA VAL A 461 5.54 8.47 -1.48
C VAL A 461 6.25 7.75 -0.34
N ALA A 462 5.54 6.86 0.35
CA ALA A 462 6.07 6.09 1.49
C ALA A 462 6.61 4.71 1.03
N ASP A 463 7.56 4.70 0.10
CA ASP A 463 8.10 3.45 -0.49
C ASP A 463 8.92 2.59 0.47
N MET A 464 9.44 3.20 1.55
CA MET A 464 10.13 2.51 2.63
C MET A 464 9.22 1.48 3.32
N SER A 465 7.92 1.74 3.38
CA SER A 465 6.91 0.85 3.94
C SER A 465 6.62 -0.34 3.02
N THR A 466 7.63 -1.20 2.81
CA THR A 466 7.58 -2.33 1.85
C THR A 466 6.52 -3.38 2.18
N GLY A 467 6.03 -3.42 3.43
CA GLY A 467 4.95 -4.29 3.88
C GLY A 467 3.56 -3.81 3.47
N PHE A 468 3.39 -2.53 3.11
CA PHE A 468 2.09 -1.97 2.80
C PHE A 468 1.54 -2.50 1.46
N SER A 469 0.27 -2.89 1.49
CA SER A 469 -0.42 -3.56 0.37
C SER A 469 -0.53 -2.69 -0.89
N CYS A 470 -0.52 -1.37 -0.73
CA CYS A 470 -0.63 -0.40 -1.83
C CYS A 470 0.72 0.15 -2.33
N ASN A 471 1.86 -0.48 -2.00
CA ASN A 471 3.18 -0.11 -2.51
C ASN A 471 3.64 -1.07 -3.62
N LEU A 472 4.02 -2.30 -3.26
CA LEU A 472 4.59 -3.26 -4.20
C LEU A 472 3.53 -3.76 -5.20
N GLY A 473 3.85 -3.69 -6.50
CA GLY A 473 2.93 -4.02 -7.59
C GLY A 473 2.23 -2.79 -8.19
N TYR A 474 2.44 -1.61 -7.64
CA TYR A 474 1.91 -0.35 -8.17
C TYR A 474 3.02 0.56 -8.67
N SER A 475 2.77 1.23 -9.80
CA SER A 475 3.70 2.22 -10.36
C SER A 475 3.81 3.46 -9.47
N MET A 476 4.94 4.15 -9.56
CA MET A 476 5.12 5.46 -8.94
C MET A 476 4.05 6.45 -9.46
N PRO A 477 3.38 7.23 -8.60
CA PRO A 477 2.39 8.21 -9.04
C PRO A 477 3.01 9.29 -9.92
N LYS A 478 2.28 9.75 -10.94
CA LYS A 478 2.80 10.71 -11.94
C LYS A 478 3.22 12.05 -11.34
N ASN A 479 2.60 12.44 -10.24
CA ASN A 479 2.83 13.71 -9.54
C ASN A 479 3.80 13.59 -8.36
N TRP A 480 4.56 12.49 -8.22
CA TRP A 480 5.47 12.32 -7.11
C TRP A 480 6.50 13.45 -7.03
N ALA A 481 6.70 13.99 -5.87
CA ALA A 481 7.67 15.04 -5.59
C ALA A 481 8.84 14.50 -4.75
N PHE A 482 8.51 13.76 -3.71
CA PHE A 482 9.43 13.08 -2.81
C PHE A 482 9.06 11.60 -2.69
N ASP A 483 10.05 10.75 -2.37
CA ASP A 483 9.88 9.31 -2.18
C ASP A 483 10.77 8.86 -1.02
N GLN A 484 10.14 8.53 0.12
CA GLN A 484 10.80 8.02 1.32
C GLN A 484 11.18 6.55 1.11
N PHE A 485 12.46 6.27 1.03
CA PHE A 485 12.93 4.95 0.63
C PHE A 485 13.87 4.25 1.62
N CYS A 486 14.41 4.97 2.61
CA CYS A 486 15.36 4.38 3.55
C CYS A 486 15.44 5.17 4.85
N GLU A 487 15.24 4.49 5.97
CA GLU A 487 15.47 5.02 7.32
C GLU A 487 16.94 4.87 7.73
N LEU A 488 17.51 5.91 8.30
CA LEU A 488 18.76 5.91 9.02
C LEU A 488 18.47 6.06 10.51
N ASN A 489 18.55 4.97 11.26
CA ASN A 489 18.30 4.98 12.71
C ASN A 489 19.18 5.97 13.49
N SER A 490 20.33 6.30 12.94
CA SER A 490 21.29 7.24 13.55
C SER A 490 22.04 7.99 12.44
N PHE A 491 21.56 9.17 12.07
CA PHE A 491 22.30 10.07 11.21
C PHE A 491 23.46 10.72 11.99
N SER A 492 24.64 10.73 11.36
CA SER A 492 25.87 11.25 11.99
C SER A 492 25.82 12.76 12.18
N SER A 493 25.53 13.18 13.40
CA SER A 493 25.45 14.56 13.85
C SER A 493 25.70 14.65 15.36
N SER A 494 25.64 15.85 15.94
CA SER A 494 25.81 16.04 17.38
C SER A 494 24.63 16.85 17.97
N PRO A 495 23.72 16.18 18.70
CA PRO A 495 23.58 14.71 18.85
C PRO A 495 23.11 14.02 17.57
N SER A 496 23.39 12.72 17.43
CA SER A 496 22.84 11.89 16.35
C SER A 496 21.33 11.73 16.51
N PHE A 497 20.63 11.51 15.39
CA PHE A 497 19.18 11.40 15.37
C PHE A 497 18.69 10.53 14.20
N PRO A 498 17.49 9.97 14.26
CA PRO A 498 16.88 9.26 13.12
C PRO A 498 16.55 10.22 11.99
N LEU A 499 16.82 9.79 10.74
CA LEU A 499 16.57 10.57 9.53
C LEU A 499 16.16 9.63 8.41
N ASP A 500 15.11 9.99 7.68
CA ASP A 500 14.66 9.26 6.51
C ASP A 500 15.21 9.88 5.23
N LYS A 501 15.71 9.03 4.33
CA LYS A 501 16.23 9.44 3.02
C LYS A 501 15.10 9.51 2.03
N ASP A 502 14.96 10.65 1.36
CA ASP A 502 13.95 10.86 0.33
C ASP A 502 14.59 11.11 -1.04
N ALA A 503 14.12 10.39 -2.05
CA ALA A 503 14.38 10.74 -3.43
C ALA A 503 13.64 12.04 -3.78
N TYR A 504 14.24 12.84 -4.65
CA TYR A 504 13.72 14.13 -5.07
C TYR A 504 13.52 14.17 -6.57
N SER A 505 12.30 14.44 -7.01
CA SER A 505 11.94 14.45 -8.44
C SER A 505 12.12 15.81 -9.13
N GLY A 506 12.31 16.89 -8.36
CA GLY A 506 12.29 18.26 -8.87
C GLY A 506 10.89 18.86 -9.08
N ARG A 507 9.80 18.12 -8.81
CA ARG A 507 8.43 18.59 -9.04
C ARG A 507 7.87 19.48 -7.93
N ASP A 508 8.49 19.47 -6.75
CA ASP A 508 8.22 20.42 -5.67
C ASP A 508 9.54 20.91 -5.09
N THR A 509 9.80 22.19 -5.21
CA THR A 509 11.07 22.78 -4.74
C THR A 509 11.06 23.10 -3.24
N GLY A 510 9.92 22.89 -2.57
CA GLY A 510 9.74 23.42 -1.24
C GLY A 510 9.98 24.94 -1.18
N PHE A 511 10.34 25.45 -0.03
CA PHE A 511 10.68 26.85 0.14
C PHE A 511 11.92 27.00 1.04
N LYS A 512 12.66 28.12 0.90
CA LYS A 512 13.91 28.38 1.65
C LYS A 512 13.79 29.47 2.69
N LYS A 513 12.83 30.35 2.55
CA LYS A 513 12.62 31.48 3.45
C LYS A 513 11.23 31.43 4.01
N PHE A 514 11.15 31.59 5.29
CA PHE A 514 9.91 31.76 6.00
C PHE A 514 9.48 33.23 5.97
N ASP A 515 8.17 33.48 5.92
CA ASP A 515 7.62 34.82 6.16
C ASP A 515 7.88 35.23 7.61
N ALA A 516 7.66 36.50 7.94
CA ALA A 516 7.80 36.95 9.32
C ALA A 516 6.90 36.09 10.25
N VAL A 517 7.53 35.51 11.26
CA VAL A 517 6.82 34.70 12.26
C VAL A 517 5.83 35.58 13.01
N SER A 518 4.61 35.12 13.18
CA SER A 518 3.61 35.83 14.00
C SER A 518 4.17 36.09 15.41
N THR A 519 3.99 37.31 15.91
CA THR A 519 4.41 37.70 17.26
C THR A 519 3.42 37.22 18.33
N LYS A 520 2.38 36.48 17.96
CA LYS A 520 1.37 35.94 18.87
C LYS A 520 1.99 34.93 19.85
N THR A 521 1.54 34.99 21.07
CA THR A 521 1.92 34.04 22.12
C THR A 521 1.31 32.66 21.89
N ASP A 522 1.87 31.61 22.51
CA ASP A 522 1.31 30.25 22.43
C ASP A 522 -0.14 30.19 22.97
N GLU A 523 -0.50 31.05 23.94
CA GLU A 523 -1.86 31.19 24.45
C GLU A 523 -2.82 31.80 23.43
N GLU A 524 -2.40 32.85 22.73
CA GLU A 524 -3.20 33.47 21.66
C GLU A 524 -3.43 32.51 20.51
N ILE A 525 -2.42 31.70 20.19
CA ILE A 525 -2.47 30.64 19.17
C ILE A 525 -3.43 29.53 19.59
N ALA A 526 -3.34 29.08 20.86
CA ALA A 526 -4.25 28.05 21.40
C ALA A 526 -5.72 28.55 21.37
N GLN A 527 -5.96 29.82 21.68
CA GLN A 527 -7.28 30.44 21.59
C GLN A 527 -7.80 30.53 20.16
N GLU A 528 -6.94 30.88 19.18
CA GLU A 528 -7.33 30.90 17.77
C GLU A 528 -7.63 29.50 17.23
N ASN A 529 -6.81 28.51 17.59
CA ASN A 529 -7.04 27.11 17.26
C ASN A 529 -8.37 26.61 17.84
N LEU A 530 -8.69 26.99 19.07
CA LEU A 530 -9.96 26.66 19.69
C LEU A 530 -11.15 27.32 18.99
N ARG A 531 -11.04 28.62 18.66
CA ARG A 531 -12.05 29.36 17.89
C ARG A 531 -12.28 28.76 16.50
N ALA A 532 -11.20 28.31 15.84
CA ALA A 532 -11.28 27.64 14.55
C ALA A 532 -12.00 26.28 14.68
N LYS A 533 -11.63 25.44 15.66
CA LYS A 533 -12.32 24.17 15.93
C LYS A 533 -13.81 24.37 16.22
N VAL A 534 -14.17 25.38 17.00
CA VAL A 534 -15.58 25.74 17.28
C VAL A 534 -16.30 26.16 15.99
N LYS A 535 -15.66 26.98 15.15
CA LYS A 535 -16.23 27.42 13.87
C LYS A 535 -16.44 26.25 12.90
N ILE A 536 -15.51 25.27 12.90
CA ILE A 536 -15.64 24.05 12.09
C ILE A 536 -16.80 23.19 12.58
N ALA A 537 -16.84 22.88 13.87
CA ALA A 537 -17.89 22.06 14.46
C ALA A 537 -19.27 22.69 14.19
N ARG A 538 -19.36 24.01 14.25
CA ARG A 538 -20.57 24.76 13.89
C ARG A 538 -20.94 24.59 12.40
N ASN A 539 -19.99 24.78 11.50
CA ASN A 539 -20.21 24.67 10.06
C ASN A 539 -20.60 23.26 9.64
N GLN A 540 -19.95 22.24 10.22
CA GLN A 540 -20.29 20.85 9.99
C GLN A 540 -21.68 20.48 10.51
N TYR A 541 -22.05 20.97 11.68
CA TYR A 541 -23.41 20.77 12.20
C TYR A 541 -24.46 21.37 11.28
N VAL A 542 -24.24 22.60 10.80
CA VAL A 542 -25.13 23.24 9.84
C VAL A 542 -25.21 22.44 8.54
N TYR A 543 -24.07 22.01 8.00
CA TYR A 543 -24.05 21.30 6.73
C TYR A 543 -24.62 19.87 6.85
N ASN A 544 -24.20 19.10 7.85
CA ASN A 544 -24.58 17.68 7.95
C ASN A 544 -25.98 17.44 8.53
N VAL A 545 -26.50 18.37 9.32
CA VAL A 545 -27.79 18.21 10.01
C VAL A 545 -28.89 19.09 9.41
N MET A 546 -28.56 20.29 8.99
CA MET A 546 -29.55 21.25 8.53
C MET A 546 -29.83 21.18 7.02
N GLU A 547 -28.82 20.87 6.21
CA GLU A 547 -28.99 20.75 4.75
C GLU A 547 -29.81 19.52 4.34
N PRO A 548 -29.55 18.30 4.84
CA PRO A 548 -30.35 17.11 4.52
C PRO A 548 -31.82 17.24 4.97
N LEU A 549 -32.08 18.05 5.96
CA LEU A 549 -33.46 18.30 6.47
C LEU A 549 -34.21 19.40 5.70
N GLY A 550 -33.57 20.04 4.70
CA GLY A 550 -34.17 21.13 3.92
C GLY A 550 -34.45 22.39 4.74
N TYR A 551 -33.80 22.54 5.89
CA TYR A 551 -34.02 23.68 6.79
C TYR A 551 -33.26 24.93 6.39
N LEU A 552 -32.22 24.86 5.57
CA LEU A 552 -31.42 26.02 5.14
C LEU A 552 -32.28 27.09 4.43
N ASN A 553 -33.30 26.67 3.69
CA ASN A 553 -34.24 27.60 3.04
C ASN A 553 -35.40 28.07 3.94
N LYS A 554 -35.61 27.40 5.10
CA LYS A 554 -36.70 27.77 6.05
C LYS A 554 -36.23 28.59 7.25
N ILE A 555 -34.91 28.55 7.57
CA ILE A 555 -34.34 29.35 8.69
C ILE A 555 -34.43 30.86 8.42
N MET A 556 -34.64 31.26 7.18
CA MET A 556 -34.87 32.66 6.83
C MET A 556 -36.27 33.17 7.23
N ASP A 557 -37.25 32.27 7.54
CA ASP A 557 -38.64 32.67 7.76
C ASP A 557 -39.26 32.31 9.12
N VAL A 558 -38.64 31.49 9.98
CA VAL A 558 -39.24 31.12 11.27
C VAL A 558 -38.14 30.96 12.36
N GLY A 559 -38.25 31.75 13.42
CA GLY A 559 -37.39 31.67 14.60
C GLY A 559 -37.60 30.36 15.37
N VAL A 560 -36.70 29.44 15.24
CA VAL A 560 -36.63 28.22 16.04
C VAL A 560 -35.37 28.30 16.90
N GLU A 561 -35.55 28.30 18.22
CA GLU A 561 -34.44 28.11 19.16
C GLU A 561 -34.01 26.64 19.15
N TYR A 562 -32.72 26.41 18.94
CA TYR A 562 -32.12 25.08 19.02
C TYR A 562 -30.86 25.13 19.89
N ASP A 563 -30.87 24.30 20.93
CA ASP A 563 -29.75 24.16 21.88
C ASP A 563 -29.11 22.79 21.76
N LYS A 564 -27.84 22.73 21.40
CA LYS A 564 -27.05 21.48 21.43
C LYS A 564 -25.68 21.73 22.04
N GLU A 565 -25.33 20.89 23.00
CA GLU A 565 -23.99 20.86 23.57
C GLU A 565 -23.07 19.91 22.77
N ILE A 566 -21.91 20.40 22.33
CA ILE A 566 -20.92 19.64 21.59
C ILE A 566 -19.64 19.58 22.42
N SER A 567 -19.19 18.37 22.73
CA SER A 567 -17.89 18.17 23.38
C SER A 567 -16.76 18.40 22.38
N LEU A 568 -15.83 19.29 22.71
CA LEU A 568 -14.67 19.65 21.90
C LEU A 568 -13.40 18.91 22.35
N GLY A 569 -13.52 18.04 23.36
CA GLY A 569 -12.42 17.26 23.91
C GLY A 569 -11.91 17.80 25.25
N THR A 570 -10.93 17.11 25.79
CA THR A 570 -10.33 17.40 27.10
C THR A 570 -8.99 18.11 26.90
N MET A 571 -8.79 19.26 27.52
CA MET A 571 -7.53 19.98 27.52
C MET A 571 -6.80 19.79 28.86
N MET A 572 -5.51 19.46 28.81
CA MET A 572 -4.70 19.33 30.02
C MET A 572 -4.15 20.72 30.39
N SER A 573 -4.39 21.15 31.61
CA SER A 573 -3.80 22.35 32.21
C SER A 573 -2.90 21.99 33.38
N PRO A 574 -2.04 22.91 33.86
CA PRO A 574 -1.24 22.68 35.06
C PRO A 574 -2.06 22.39 36.33
N GLN A 575 -3.34 22.72 36.30
CA GLN A 575 -4.29 22.49 37.43
C GLN A 575 -5.16 21.22 37.24
N GLY A 576 -5.03 20.49 36.12
CA GLY A 576 -5.80 19.26 35.85
C GLY A 576 -6.43 19.21 34.44
N ALA A 577 -7.19 18.15 34.17
CA ALA A 577 -7.92 17.98 32.93
C ALA A 577 -9.18 18.86 32.92
N ILE A 578 -9.38 19.63 31.86
CA ILE A 578 -10.55 20.48 31.62
C ILE A 578 -11.29 19.93 30.40
N ASP A 579 -12.52 19.49 30.60
CA ASP A 579 -13.42 19.10 29.51
C ASP A 579 -14.01 20.37 28.89
N ILE A 580 -13.79 20.53 27.59
CA ILE A 580 -14.29 21.70 26.85
C ILE A 580 -15.50 21.26 26.03
N SER A 581 -16.64 21.89 26.33
CA SER A 581 -17.84 21.76 25.50
C SER A 581 -18.34 23.14 25.06
N THR A 582 -19.01 23.20 23.90
CA THR A 582 -19.67 24.42 23.44
C THR A 582 -21.15 24.17 23.30
N LYS A 583 -21.95 25.10 23.82
CA LYS A 583 -23.39 25.12 23.60
C LYS A 583 -23.71 26.04 22.41
N ILE A 584 -24.27 25.46 21.36
CA ILE A 584 -24.74 26.26 20.20
C ILE A 584 -26.22 26.55 20.40
N SER A 585 -26.54 27.82 20.63
CA SER A 585 -27.91 28.29 20.58
C SER A 585 -28.06 29.26 19.42
N THR A 586 -29.08 29.06 18.58
CA THR A 586 -29.41 29.97 17.48
C THR A 586 -30.74 30.65 17.78
N SER A 587 -30.70 31.95 17.98
CA SER A 587 -31.89 32.82 17.91
C SER A 587 -31.74 33.79 16.76
N LEU A 588 -32.84 34.27 16.24
CA LEU A 588 -32.89 35.14 15.03
C LEU A 588 -32.17 36.49 15.20
N GLU A 589 -31.83 36.91 16.40
CA GLU A 589 -31.28 38.23 16.67
C GLU A 589 -29.80 38.27 17.06
N SER A 590 -29.19 37.17 17.46
CA SER A 590 -27.71 37.08 17.69
C SER A 590 -27.22 35.64 17.82
N SER A 591 -26.21 35.29 17.07
CA SER A 591 -25.47 34.06 17.31
C SER A 591 -24.47 34.28 18.46
N THR A 592 -24.84 33.91 19.69
CA THR A 592 -23.93 33.93 20.83
C THR A 592 -23.33 32.53 21.02
N CYS A 593 -22.00 32.43 20.96
CA CYS A 593 -21.28 31.24 21.36
C CYS A 593 -20.85 31.43 22.82
N LEU A 594 -21.44 30.66 23.74
CA LEU A 594 -21.02 30.64 25.13
C LEU A 594 -20.10 29.42 25.35
N LEU A 595 -18.86 29.69 25.72
CA LEU A 595 -17.89 28.68 26.15
C LEU A 595 -18.08 28.44 27.66
N TYR A 596 -18.40 27.22 28.03
CA TYR A 596 -18.43 26.80 29.42
C TYR A 596 -17.25 25.88 29.71
N THR A 597 -16.50 26.18 30.75
CA THR A 597 -15.57 25.25 31.39
C THR A 597 -16.25 24.68 32.63
N SER A 598 -16.54 23.38 32.64
CA SER A 598 -17.00 22.71 33.86
C SER A 598 -15.83 21.91 34.48
N PRO A 599 -15.66 21.96 35.78
CA PRO A 599 -14.69 21.11 36.47
C PRO A 599 -15.03 19.64 36.26
N SER A 600 -14.01 18.80 36.06
CA SER A 600 -14.15 17.35 35.92
C SER A 600 -14.90 16.75 37.12
N PRO A 601 -15.71 15.68 36.97
CA PRO A 601 -16.39 15.01 38.08
C PRO A 601 -15.46 14.55 39.22
N ARG A 602 -14.15 14.43 38.96
CA ARG A 602 -13.14 14.08 40.00
C ARG A 602 -12.87 15.19 41.00
N ASP A 603 -13.17 16.44 40.63
CA ASP A 603 -12.94 17.59 41.55
C ASP A 603 -14.09 17.80 42.55
N ARG A 604 -15.26 17.19 42.32
CA ARG A 604 -16.41 17.26 43.23
C ARG A 604 -16.30 16.35 44.47
N GLN A 605 -15.29 15.50 44.55
CA GLN A 605 -15.06 14.61 45.72
C GLN A 605 -14.02 15.15 46.71
N LYS A 606 -13.49 16.35 46.54
CA LYS A 606 -12.48 16.95 47.40
C LYS A 606 -12.87 18.31 47.99
N SER A 607 -14.17 18.66 48.00
CA SER A 607 -14.69 19.80 48.72
C SER A 607 -15.71 19.37 49.78
#